data_99e313e3cc724fa042eaf71cc88c1bd1
#
_entry.id   99e313e3cc724fa042eaf71cc88c1bd1
#
_cell.length_a   1.000
_cell.length_b   1.000
_cell.length_c   1.000
_cell.angle_alpha   90.00
_cell.angle_beta   90.00
_cell.angle_gamma   90.00
#
_symmetry.space_group_name_H-M   'P 1'
#
loop_
_entity.id
_entity.type
_entity.pdbx_description
1 polymer ?
#
loop_
_entity_poly.entity_id
_entity_poly.type
_entity_poly.pdbx_seq_one_letter_code
_entity_poly.pdbx_strand_id
1 'polypeptide(L)'
;MIHALKVDKKYFWTIACGQKTFEIRKNDRKYKVGDLLALNEYDAEAEQYTGSSCLVYVDYILTDAPYVPNGYVAMSIKPCVCRRMTDPESLGLVDRREYAVPFAPVEVWHCG
;
A
#
# COMPACT_ATOMS: atom_id res chain seq x y z
N MET A 1 2.96 7.85 11.28
CA MET A 1 1.53 7.53 11.08
C MET A 1 1.39 6.42 10.04
N ILE A 2 0.39 5.60 10.17
CA ILE A 2 0.09 4.57 9.19
C ILE A 2 -1.15 4.99 8.42
N HIS A 3 -1.06 4.96 7.09
CA HIS A 3 -2.19 5.22 6.21
C HIS A 3 -2.59 3.92 5.54
N ALA A 4 -3.84 3.52 5.70
CA ALA A 4 -4.37 2.33 5.05
C ALA A 4 -4.94 2.72 3.69
N LEU A 5 -4.43 2.12 2.63
CA LEU A 5 -4.74 2.51 1.26
C LEU A 5 -5.13 1.30 0.43
N LYS A 6 -5.93 1.56 -0.58
CA LYS A 6 -6.32 0.58 -1.57
C LYS A 6 -5.36 0.64 -2.75
N VAL A 7 -4.90 -0.52 -3.19
CA VAL A 7 -4.02 -0.64 -4.36
C VAL A 7 -4.63 -1.63 -5.34
N ASP A 8 -4.73 -1.24 -6.59
CA ASP A 8 -5.19 -2.13 -7.64
C ASP A 8 -4.28 -3.34 -7.73
N LYS A 9 -4.86 -4.52 -7.88
CA LYS A 9 -4.09 -5.77 -7.89
C LYS A 9 -3.04 -5.81 -9.00
N LYS A 10 -3.23 -5.07 -10.08
CA LYS A 10 -2.23 -5.05 -11.16
C LYS A 10 -0.91 -4.42 -10.72
N TYR A 11 -0.92 -3.60 -9.68
CA TYR A 11 0.28 -2.96 -9.16
C TYR A 11 0.80 -3.60 -7.88
N PHE A 12 -0.06 -4.33 -7.18
CA PHE A 12 0.27 -4.81 -5.83
C PHE A 12 1.56 -5.64 -5.81
N TRP A 13 1.67 -6.58 -6.71
CA TRP A 13 2.82 -7.49 -6.74
C TRP A 13 4.10 -6.78 -7.15
N THR A 14 4.01 -5.80 -8.02
CA THR A 14 5.20 -5.03 -8.40
C THR A 14 5.73 -4.22 -7.23
N ILE A 15 4.84 -3.78 -6.34
CA ILE A 15 5.25 -3.11 -5.11
C ILE A 15 5.83 -4.11 -4.13
N ALA A 16 5.14 -5.21 -3.91
CA ALA A 16 5.57 -6.22 -2.95
C ALA A 16 6.94 -6.81 -3.31
N CYS A 17 7.23 -6.93 -4.60
CA CYS A 17 8.50 -7.42 -5.08
C CYS A 17 9.59 -6.35 -5.15
N GLY A 18 9.27 -5.11 -4.83
CA GLY A 18 10.25 -4.03 -4.90
C GLY A 18 10.54 -3.53 -6.29
N GLN A 19 9.78 -3.95 -7.29
CA GLN A 19 9.95 -3.50 -8.66
C GLN A 19 9.41 -2.08 -8.84
N LYS A 20 8.21 -1.82 -8.31
CA LYS A 20 7.63 -0.48 -8.30
C LYS A 20 7.94 0.14 -6.95
N THR A 21 8.75 1.18 -6.95
CA THR A 21 9.29 1.79 -5.73
C THR A 21 8.75 3.19 -5.48
N PHE A 22 7.60 3.48 -6.02
CA PHE A 22 6.96 4.79 -5.85
C PHE A 22 5.45 4.63 -5.78
N GLU A 23 4.80 5.62 -5.15
CA GLU A 23 3.36 5.73 -5.07
C GLU A 23 2.96 7.16 -5.41
N ILE A 24 1.97 7.31 -6.28
CA ILE A 24 1.44 8.62 -6.62
C ILE A 24 -0.01 8.66 -6.16
N ARG A 25 -0.30 9.62 -5.29
CA ARG A 25 -1.61 9.73 -4.67
C ARG A 25 -2.07 11.17 -4.59
N LYS A 26 -3.38 11.35 -4.52
CA LYS A 26 -3.95 12.60 -4.08
C LYS A 26 -3.45 12.87 -2.66
N ASN A 27 -2.99 14.09 -2.41
CA ASN A 27 -2.42 14.42 -1.11
C ASN A 27 -3.53 14.82 -0.12
N ASP A 28 -4.45 13.90 0.11
CA ASP A 28 -5.59 14.12 0.99
C ASP A 28 -5.38 13.58 2.40
N ARG A 29 -4.20 13.02 2.67
CA ARG A 29 -3.86 12.44 3.97
C ARG A 29 -2.64 13.07 4.61
N LYS A 30 -2.14 14.15 4.05
CA LYS A 30 -0.98 14.86 4.57
C LYS A 30 0.21 13.94 4.81
N TYR A 31 0.57 13.19 3.79
CA TYR A 31 1.67 12.23 3.87
C TYR A 31 2.99 12.92 4.25
N LYS A 32 3.79 12.22 5.04
CA LYS A 32 5.10 12.70 5.47
C LYS A 32 6.14 11.60 5.34
N VAL A 33 7.39 12.01 5.12
CA VAL A 33 8.51 11.08 5.16
C VAL A 33 8.51 10.41 6.53
N GLY A 34 8.70 9.10 6.53
CA GLY A 34 8.65 8.30 7.75
C GLY A 34 7.29 7.66 7.98
N ASP A 35 6.26 8.08 7.26
CA ASP A 35 4.96 7.43 7.35
C ASP A 35 5.02 6.03 6.77
N LEU A 36 4.13 5.20 7.25
CA LEU A 36 3.93 3.85 6.72
C LEU A 36 2.65 3.82 5.91
N LEU A 37 2.69 3.14 4.79
CA LEU A 37 1.51 2.91 3.98
C LEU A 37 1.15 1.44 4.05
N ALA A 38 -0.04 1.15 4.54
CA ALA A 38 -0.58 -0.21 4.54
C ALA A 38 -1.36 -0.36 3.23
N LEU A 39 -0.74 -0.98 2.26
CA LEU A 39 -1.30 -1.13 0.92
C LEU A 39 -2.10 -2.42 0.85
N ASN A 40 -3.39 -2.29 0.62
CA ASN A 40 -4.31 -3.42 0.58
C ASN A 40 -4.68 -3.72 -0.86
N GLU A 41 -4.40 -4.93 -1.28
CA GLU A 41 -4.71 -5.36 -2.64
C GLU A 41 -6.21 -5.41 -2.86
N TYR A 42 -6.65 -4.76 -3.93
CA TYR A 42 -8.05 -4.69 -4.29
C TYR A 42 -8.26 -5.21 -5.70
N ASP A 43 -9.24 -6.10 -5.84
CA ASP A 43 -9.66 -6.63 -7.13
C ASP A 43 -10.86 -5.82 -7.61
N ALA A 44 -10.61 -4.93 -8.59
CA ALA A 44 -11.66 -4.05 -9.09
C ALA A 44 -12.76 -4.80 -9.84
N GLU A 45 -12.44 -5.91 -10.48
CA GLU A 45 -13.44 -6.72 -11.17
C GLU A 45 -14.40 -7.40 -10.21
N ALA A 46 -13.85 -7.96 -9.15
CA ALA A 46 -14.64 -8.62 -8.11
C ALA A 46 -15.18 -7.63 -7.09
N GLU A 47 -14.74 -6.38 -7.14
CA GLU A 47 -15.12 -5.33 -6.21
C GLU A 47 -14.89 -5.73 -4.76
N GLN A 48 -13.72 -6.32 -4.49
CA GLN A 48 -13.40 -6.79 -3.15
C GLN A 48 -11.90 -6.81 -2.91
N TYR A 49 -11.52 -6.73 -1.65
CA TYR A 49 -10.14 -6.91 -1.23
C TYR A 49 -9.79 -8.38 -1.30
N THR A 50 -8.54 -8.67 -1.67
CA THR A 50 -8.06 -10.05 -1.74
C THR A 50 -7.59 -10.56 -0.40
N GLY A 51 -7.27 -9.65 0.51
CA GLY A 51 -6.69 -9.99 1.80
C GLY A 51 -5.17 -9.90 1.85
N SER A 52 -4.54 -9.73 0.71
CA SER A 52 -3.10 -9.49 0.68
C SER A 52 -2.82 -8.03 0.99
N SER A 53 -1.76 -7.79 1.71
CA SER A 53 -1.36 -6.42 2.08
C SER A 53 0.14 -6.31 2.18
N CYS A 54 0.62 -5.09 1.99
CA CYS A 54 2.03 -4.79 2.04
C CYS A 54 2.23 -3.50 2.83
N LEU A 55 3.13 -3.55 3.81
CA LEU A 55 3.49 -2.36 4.56
C LEU A 55 4.75 -1.78 3.94
N VAL A 56 4.69 -0.53 3.54
CA VAL A 56 5.83 0.16 2.95
C VAL A 56 6.12 1.43 3.74
N TYR A 57 7.37 1.85 3.66
CA TYR A 57 7.88 3.03 4.34
C TYR A 57 8.06 4.15 3.33
N VAL A 58 7.58 5.35 3.65
CA VAL A 58 7.75 6.53 2.80
C VAL A 58 9.13 7.12 3.06
N ASP A 59 9.96 7.09 2.03
CA ASP A 59 11.36 7.49 2.11
C ASP A 59 11.59 8.92 1.62
N TYR A 60 10.85 9.35 0.62
CA TYR A 60 10.96 10.68 0.05
C TYR A 60 9.62 11.12 -0.53
N ILE A 61 9.37 12.40 -0.55
CA ILE A 61 8.13 12.96 -1.08
C ILE A 61 8.45 14.10 -2.03
N LEU A 62 7.83 14.07 -3.20
CA LEU A 62 7.91 15.13 -4.18
C LEU A 62 6.53 15.69 -4.44
N THR A 63 6.39 17.01 -4.33
CA THR A 63 5.13 17.69 -4.59
C THR A 63 5.26 18.77 -5.65
N ASP A 64 6.43 18.95 -6.22
CA ASP A 64 6.75 20.07 -7.09
C ASP A 64 6.01 20.01 -8.43
N ALA A 65 5.24 21.03 -8.72
CA ALA A 65 4.67 21.20 -10.06
C ALA A 65 5.77 21.73 -11.00
N PRO A 66 5.76 21.39 -12.26
CA PRO A 66 4.76 20.58 -12.97
C PRO A 66 5.06 19.08 -12.95
N TYR A 67 6.11 18.65 -12.25
CA TYR A 67 6.52 17.24 -12.23
C TYR A 67 5.49 16.34 -11.56
N VAL A 68 4.78 16.90 -10.60
CA VAL A 68 3.65 16.22 -9.94
C VAL A 68 2.44 17.13 -10.08
N PRO A 69 1.28 16.60 -10.48
CA PRO A 69 0.09 17.43 -10.60
C PRO A 69 -0.28 18.11 -9.29
N ASN A 70 -0.87 19.27 -9.38
CA ASN A 70 -1.33 19.99 -8.19
C ASN A 70 -2.30 19.13 -7.38
N GLY A 71 -2.07 19.09 -6.06
CA GLY A 71 -2.90 18.30 -5.17
C GLY A 71 -2.50 16.85 -5.09
N TYR A 72 -1.44 16.44 -5.78
CA TYR A 72 -0.92 15.09 -5.74
C TYR A 72 0.45 15.05 -5.08
N VAL A 73 0.86 13.87 -4.73
CA VAL A 73 2.16 13.61 -4.11
C VAL A 73 2.76 12.36 -4.74
N ALA A 74 4.04 12.44 -5.04
CA ALA A 74 4.82 11.27 -5.46
C ALA A 74 5.73 10.89 -4.30
N MET A 75 5.64 9.64 -3.88
CA MET A 75 6.39 9.15 -2.74
C MET A 75 7.30 8.01 -3.17
N SER A 76 8.56 8.05 -2.78
CA SER A 76 9.37 6.85 -2.90
C SER A 76 9.09 5.96 -1.71
N ILE A 77 8.98 4.66 -1.96
CA ILE A 77 8.57 3.69 -0.96
C ILE A 77 9.53 2.52 -0.89
N LYS A 78 9.70 1.98 0.31
CA LYS A 78 10.49 0.78 0.54
C LYS A 78 9.64 -0.25 1.25
N PRO A 79 9.56 -1.49 0.76
CA PRO A 79 8.80 -2.53 1.44
C PRO A 79 9.39 -2.84 2.82
N CYS A 80 8.54 -2.92 3.81
CA CYS A 80 8.93 -3.36 5.14
C CYS A 80 8.47 -4.80 5.37
N VAL A 81 7.18 -5.03 5.25
CA VAL A 81 6.57 -6.33 5.48
C VAL A 81 5.46 -6.50 4.44
N CYS A 82 5.44 -7.67 3.80
CA CYS A 82 4.35 -8.01 2.91
C CYS A 82 3.69 -9.29 3.41
N ARG A 83 2.40 -9.35 3.26
CA ARG A 83 1.62 -10.48 3.69
C ARG A 83 0.65 -10.89 2.61
N ARG A 84 0.63 -12.17 2.34
CA ARG A 84 -0.27 -12.76 1.38
C ARG A 84 -1.33 -13.56 2.12
N MET A 85 -2.58 -13.27 1.82
CA MET A 85 -3.69 -14.01 2.37
C MET A 85 -4.30 -14.86 1.28
N THR A 86 -4.40 -16.14 1.54
CA THR A 86 -5.03 -17.07 0.61
C THR A 86 -6.44 -17.43 1.03
N ASP A 87 -6.79 -17.09 2.27
CA ASP A 87 -8.08 -17.43 2.84
C ASP A 87 -8.81 -16.14 3.21
N PRO A 88 -9.92 -15.84 2.55
CA PRO A 88 -10.71 -14.66 2.88
C PRO A 88 -11.19 -14.60 4.32
N GLU A 89 -11.33 -15.75 4.96
CA GLU A 89 -11.76 -15.79 6.35
C GLU A 89 -10.70 -15.23 7.30
N SER A 90 -9.45 -15.26 6.89
CA SER A 90 -8.41 -14.62 7.68
C SER A 90 -8.39 -13.11 7.49
N LEU A 91 -9.29 -12.57 6.73
CA LEU A 91 -9.42 -11.15 6.46
C LEU A 91 -9.87 -10.33 7.67
N GLY A 92 -10.03 -10.93 8.82
CA GLY A 92 -10.18 -10.15 10.04
C GLY A 92 -9.06 -9.15 10.25
N LEU A 93 -8.00 -9.25 9.44
CA LEU A 93 -6.90 -8.31 9.45
C LEU A 93 -7.15 -7.07 8.60
N VAL A 94 -8.17 -7.11 7.76
CA VAL A 94 -8.54 -5.96 6.93
C VAL A 94 -9.88 -5.45 7.41
N ASP A 95 -9.90 -4.26 7.94
CA ASP A 95 -11.15 -3.62 8.26
C ASP A 95 -11.72 -3.07 6.96
N ARG A 96 -12.80 -3.69 6.51
CA ARG A 96 -13.43 -3.33 5.24
C ARG A 96 -13.95 -1.90 5.23
N ARG A 97 -14.27 -1.36 6.40
CA ARG A 97 -14.83 -0.02 6.50
C ARG A 97 -13.75 1.03 6.44
N GLU A 98 -12.61 0.73 6.98
CA GLU A 98 -11.54 1.70 7.17
C GLU A 98 -10.26 1.34 6.45
N TYR A 99 -10.21 0.17 5.84
CA TYR A 99 -8.99 -0.34 5.20
C TYR A 99 -7.83 -0.48 6.17
N ALA A 100 -8.12 -0.49 7.44
CA ALA A 100 -7.09 -0.63 8.45
C ALA A 100 -6.50 -2.02 8.38
N VAL A 101 -5.19 -2.09 8.41
CA VAL A 101 -4.50 -3.36 8.35
C VAL A 101 -3.55 -3.44 9.51
N PRO A 102 -4.00 -3.97 10.62
CA PRO A 102 -3.08 -4.32 11.67
C PRO A 102 -2.22 -5.48 11.19
N PHE A 103 -0.95 -5.29 11.18
CA PHE A 103 -0.04 -6.33 10.73
C PHE A 103 0.25 -7.30 11.85
N ALA A 104 -0.45 -8.41 11.82
CA ALA A 104 0.04 -9.59 12.48
C ALA A 104 0.82 -10.34 11.42
N PRO A 105 2.12 -10.50 11.55
CA PRO A 105 2.90 -11.17 10.53
C PRO A 105 2.44 -12.61 10.39
N VAL A 106 1.79 -12.91 9.30
CA VAL A 106 1.41 -14.27 8.96
C VAL A 106 2.49 -14.88 8.10
N GLU A 107 3.00 -14.08 7.20
CA GLU A 107 3.99 -14.54 6.28
C GLU A 107 4.81 -13.36 5.79
N VAL A 108 6.09 -13.55 5.74
CA VAL A 108 7.00 -12.58 5.13
C VAL A 108 7.57 -13.29 3.92
N TRP A 109 7.48 -12.64 2.76
CA TRP A 109 8.07 -13.23 1.58
C TRP A 109 9.01 -12.25 0.91
N HIS A 110 9.96 -12.81 0.20
CA HIS A 110 10.93 -12.05 -0.55
C HIS A 110 10.76 -12.35 -2.02
N CYS A 111 10.79 -11.32 -2.83
CA CYS A 111 10.74 -11.45 -4.26
C CYS A 111 12.16 -11.36 -4.81
N GLY A 112 12.47 -12.24 -5.69
CA GLY A 112 13.76 -12.19 -6.39
C GLY A 112 14.73 -13.23 -5.98
#